data_6882a6410607643331c9928deb7d5716
#
_entry.id   6882a6410607643331c9928deb7d5716
#
_cell.length_a   1.000
_cell.length_b   1.000
_cell.length_c   1.000
_cell.angle_alpha   90.00
_cell.angle_beta   90.00
_cell.angle_gamma   90.00
#
_symmetry.space_group_name_H-M   'P 1'
#
loop_
_entity.id
_entity.type
_entity.pdbx_description
1 polymer ?
#
loop_
_entity_poly.entity_id
_entity_poly.type
_entity_poly.pdbx_seq_one_letter_code
_entity_poly.pdbx_strand_id
1 'polypeptide(L)'
;NNPYSFNEFLAWRQGVDYYADDPFIQKVVRHYTGDTRREVDAEARAVSAKASFRWRDMAERIARPEERPYMLHYDGHHNRIDRIVRPHDTEIMEKEIFSEAFFAEKTPPWVKLIKMYIIYQNGEACIGCPVTCTEGLVELLNQYADTPETKEILRHCKEGIDGGFAIGAQYLSEIQGGSDVPSNILEAVKDNGVWKLYGTKFFCSATHADYAVVTAKPVGSEKVALFVVPSWLPGNKEKEIRNGYTIDRIKWKMGTSELTTAELTFNGAVAYPVGPLDKGVANVVGIVLTYSRLTVGLSAAAYMTRAVRE
;
A
#
# COMPACT_ATOMS: atom_id res chain seq x y z
N ASN A 1 39.34 -19.95 14.42
CA ASN A 1 37.97 -20.04 13.92
C ASN A 1 37.01 -19.44 14.94
N ASN A 2 36.13 -18.53 14.50
CA ASN A 2 35.07 -18.00 15.36
C ASN A 2 33.90 -19.00 15.37
N PRO A 3 33.60 -19.67 16.51
CA PRO A 3 32.51 -20.64 16.57
C PRO A 3 31.11 -20.00 16.42
N TYR A 4 31.04 -18.68 16.47
CA TYR A 4 29.80 -17.90 16.29
C TYR A 4 29.71 -17.25 14.91
N SER A 5 30.51 -17.69 13.94
CA SER A 5 30.48 -17.15 12.59
C SER A 5 29.24 -17.65 11.82
N PHE A 6 28.50 -16.73 11.22
CA PHE A 6 27.40 -17.03 10.30
C PHE A 6 27.83 -17.00 8.82
N ASN A 7 29.12 -16.97 8.51
CA ASN A 7 29.61 -16.79 7.15
C ASN A 7 29.09 -17.84 6.16
N GLU A 8 29.05 -19.11 6.57
CA GLU A 8 28.55 -20.19 5.71
C GLU A 8 27.03 -20.03 5.44
N PHE A 9 26.27 -19.71 6.49
CA PHE A 9 24.84 -19.43 6.37
C PHE A 9 24.59 -18.22 5.46
N LEU A 10 25.32 -17.13 5.65
CA LEU A 10 25.18 -15.92 4.84
C LEU A 10 25.53 -16.18 3.37
N ALA A 11 26.59 -16.95 3.11
CA ALA A 11 26.99 -17.34 1.77
C ALA A 11 25.90 -18.19 1.08
N TRP A 12 25.36 -19.18 1.80
CA TRP A 12 24.24 -19.97 1.32
C TRP A 12 23.01 -19.10 1.04
N ARG A 13 22.59 -18.26 1.99
CA ARG A 13 21.42 -17.37 1.86
C ARG A 13 21.54 -16.43 0.68
N GLN A 14 22.71 -15.91 0.40
CA GLN A 14 22.96 -15.02 -0.74
C GLN A 14 22.70 -15.69 -2.09
N GLY A 15 22.86 -16.98 -2.20
CA GLY A 15 22.63 -17.75 -3.42
C GLY A 15 21.19 -18.21 -3.64
N VAL A 16 20.29 -18.09 -2.65
CA VAL A 16 18.93 -18.62 -2.73
C VAL A 16 18.03 -17.76 -3.61
N ASP A 17 17.44 -18.39 -4.63
CA ASP A 17 16.36 -17.83 -5.45
C ASP A 17 15.01 -18.26 -4.88
N TYR A 18 14.13 -17.30 -4.58
CA TYR A 18 12.85 -17.54 -3.89
C TYR A 18 11.86 -18.40 -4.68
N TYR A 19 11.99 -18.47 -5.98
CA TYR A 19 11.15 -19.31 -6.82
C TYR A 19 11.90 -20.52 -7.41
N ALA A 20 13.10 -20.32 -7.92
CA ALA A 20 13.86 -21.41 -8.56
C ALA A 20 14.26 -22.50 -7.57
N ASP A 21 14.54 -22.13 -6.31
CA ASP A 21 14.93 -23.05 -5.25
C ASP A 21 13.75 -23.51 -4.35
N ASP A 22 12.50 -23.17 -4.75
CA ASP A 22 11.30 -23.61 -4.04
C ASP A 22 10.47 -24.61 -4.89
N PRO A 23 10.73 -25.91 -4.75
CA PRO A 23 10.02 -26.94 -5.51
C PRO A 23 8.54 -27.03 -5.14
N PHE A 24 8.16 -26.60 -3.93
CA PHE A 24 6.77 -26.61 -3.50
C PHE A 24 5.93 -25.59 -4.27
N ILE A 25 6.37 -24.33 -4.30
CA ILE A 25 5.60 -23.29 -5.02
C ILE A 25 5.56 -23.56 -6.53
N GLN A 26 6.63 -24.11 -7.11
CA GLN A 26 6.62 -24.54 -8.51
C GLN A 26 5.59 -25.67 -8.75
N LYS A 27 5.41 -26.59 -7.77
CA LYS A 27 4.37 -27.62 -7.83
C LYS A 27 2.97 -26.99 -7.77
N VAL A 28 2.74 -26.01 -6.90
CA VAL A 28 1.49 -25.26 -6.81
C VAL A 28 1.17 -24.58 -8.14
N VAL A 29 2.13 -23.87 -8.72
CA VAL A 29 1.95 -23.25 -10.04
C VAL A 29 1.60 -24.29 -11.11
N ARG A 30 2.32 -25.41 -11.15
CA ARG A 30 2.02 -26.50 -12.12
C ARG A 30 0.61 -27.06 -11.97
N HIS A 31 0.11 -27.16 -10.73
CA HIS A 31 -1.16 -27.80 -10.45
C HIS A 31 -2.36 -26.88 -10.72
N TYR A 32 -2.26 -25.59 -10.38
CA TYR A 32 -3.41 -24.70 -10.35
C TYR A 32 -3.53 -23.74 -11.53
N THR A 33 -2.47 -23.51 -12.33
CA THR A 33 -2.48 -22.45 -13.35
C THR A 33 -2.90 -22.92 -14.76
N GLY A 34 -3.05 -24.22 -14.96
CA GLY A 34 -3.55 -24.77 -16.25
C GLY A 34 -2.77 -24.26 -17.47
N ASP A 35 -3.49 -23.72 -18.43
CA ASP A 35 -2.92 -23.24 -19.70
C ASP A 35 -2.03 -21.98 -19.52
N THR A 36 -2.23 -21.21 -18.45
CA THR A 36 -1.39 -20.03 -18.15
C THR A 36 -0.07 -20.36 -17.48
N ARG A 37 0.21 -21.64 -17.21
CA ARG A 37 1.39 -22.11 -16.49
C ARG A 37 2.72 -21.54 -17.01
N ARG A 38 2.91 -21.51 -18.33
CA ARG A 38 4.16 -21.04 -18.91
C ARG A 38 4.40 -19.56 -18.65
N GLU A 39 3.36 -18.77 -18.76
CA GLU A 39 3.38 -17.34 -18.47
C GLU A 39 3.65 -17.10 -16.98
N VAL A 40 2.92 -17.77 -16.09
CA VAL A 40 3.09 -17.64 -14.64
C VAL A 40 4.49 -18.05 -14.21
N ASP A 41 5.04 -19.15 -14.70
CA ASP A 41 6.40 -19.59 -14.39
C ASP A 41 7.45 -18.58 -14.88
N ALA A 42 7.30 -18.05 -16.07
CA ALA A 42 8.22 -17.05 -16.64
C ALA A 42 8.21 -15.75 -15.82
N GLU A 43 7.03 -15.22 -15.49
CA GLU A 43 6.86 -14.02 -14.68
C GLU A 43 7.37 -14.23 -13.23
N ALA A 44 7.12 -15.41 -12.65
CA ALA A 44 7.64 -15.77 -11.32
C ALA A 44 9.18 -15.77 -11.31
N ARG A 45 9.82 -16.33 -12.31
CA ARG A 45 11.29 -16.33 -12.43
C ARG A 45 11.85 -14.92 -12.59
N ALA A 46 11.21 -14.11 -13.42
CA ALA A 46 11.64 -12.73 -13.67
C ALA A 46 11.58 -11.87 -12.41
N VAL A 47 10.47 -11.95 -11.64
CA VAL A 47 10.36 -11.20 -10.39
C VAL A 47 11.24 -11.77 -9.29
N SER A 48 11.42 -13.10 -9.23
CA SER A 48 12.27 -13.75 -8.25
C SER A 48 13.73 -13.35 -8.40
N ALA A 49 14.21 -13.22 -9.63
CA ALA A 49 15.57 -12.73 -9.89
C ALA A 49 15.83 -11.32 -9.32
N LYS A 50 14.79 -10.48 -9.22
CA LYS A 50 14.88 -9.17 -8.55
C LYS A 50 14.72 -9.30 -7.04
N ALA A 51 13.68 -10.00 -6.59
CA ALA A 51 13.30 -10.10 -5.18
C ALA A 51 14.34 -10.86 -4.34
N SER A 52 14.91 -11.94 -4.88
CA SER A 52 15.84 -12.81 -4.18
C SER A 52 17.23 -12.21 -3.97
N PHE A 53 17.59 -11.19 -4.75
CA PHE A 53 18.91 -10.60 -4.74
C PHE A 53 18.85 -9.09 -4.49
N ARG A 54 18.59 -8.30 -5.53
CA ARG A 54 18.60 -6.84 -5.45
C ARG A 54 17.64 -6.28 -4.40
N TRP A 55 16.37 -6.66 -4.45
CA TRP A 55 15.38 -6.13 -3.51
C TRP A 55 15.56 -6.68 -2.09
N ARG A 56 16.05 -7.90 -1.93
CA ARG A 56 16.42 -8.43 -0.62
C ARG A 56 17.51 -7.58 0.02
N ASP A 57 18.57 -7.28 -0.71
CA ASP A 57 19.70 -6.50 -0.19
C ASP A 57 19.27 -5.05 0.15
N MET A 58 18.38 -4.45 -0.67
CA MET A 58 17.77 -3.15 -0.38
C MET A 58 16.88 -3.23 0.88
N ALA A 59 16.03 -4.25 0.99
CA ALA A 59 15.15 -4.46 2.14
C ALA A 59 15.94 -4.63 3.45
N GLU A 60 17.05 -5.34 3.42
CA GLU A 60 17.94 -5.51 4.58
C GLU A 60 18.58 -4.17 5.02
N ARG A 61 18.92 -3.28 4.09
CA ARG A 61 19.40 -1.93 4.43
C ARG A 61 18.28 -1.07 5.02
N ILE A 62 17.11 -1.07 4.38
CA ILE A 62 15.92 -0.30 4.81
C ILE A 62 15.46 -0.71 6.22
N ALA A 63 15.56 -1.99 6.56
CA ALA A 63 15.13 -2.51 7.87
C ALA A 63 15.99 -2.06 9.06
N ARG A 64 17.11 -1.38 8.82
CA ARG A 64 17.99 -0.89 9.89
C ARG A 64 17.31 0.23 10.68
N PRO A 65 17.54 0.30 12.01
CA PRO A 65 16.90 1.33 12.86
C PRO A 65 17.18 2.76 12.42
N GLU A 66 18.35 3.05 11.90
CA GLU A 66 18.77 4.37 11.40
C GLU A 66 18.06 4.79 10.11
N GLU A 67 17.47 3.84 9.39
CA GLU A 67 16.77 4.08 8.11
C GLU A 67 15.26 4.35 8.29
N ARG A 68 14.81 4.61 9.51
CA ARG A 68 13.40 4.91 9.77
C ARG A 68 12.96 6.17 9.06
N PRO A 69 11.78 6.19 8.44
CA PRO A 69 11.17 7.40 7.92
C PRO A 69 10.95 8.44 9.04
N TYR A 70 11.08 9.71 8.67
CA TYR A 70 10.81 10.83 9.57
C TYR A 70 10.09 11.97 8.84
N MET A 71 9.60 12.95 9.62
CA MET A 71 8.85 14.08 9.11
C MET A 71 9.68 15.36 9.08
N LEU A 72 9.55 16.10 7.99
CA LEU A 72 9.84 17.52 7.92
C LEU A 72 8.53 18.28 7.81
N HIS A 73 8.09 18.89 8.91
CA HIS A 73 6.82 19.60 8.94
C HIS A 73 6.86 20.93 8.23
N TYR A 74 8.03 21.60 8.23
CA TYR A 74 8.21 22.94 7.68
C TYR A 74 9.42 22.98 6.76
N ASP A 75 9.36 23.83 5.74
CA ASP A 75 10.51 24.19 4.91
C ASP A 75 11.36 25.27 5.56
N GLY A 76 12.41 25.72 4.89
CA GLY A 76 13.30 26.80 5.37
C GLY A 76 12.65 28.20 5.45
N HIS A 77 11.42 28.35 4.97
CA HIS A 77 10.64 29.59 4.97
C HIS A 77 9.39 29.53 5.86
N HIS A 78 9.29 28.52 6.73
CA HIS A 78 8.16 28.30 7.64
C HIS A 78 6.84 27.92 6.93
N ASN A 79 6.87 27.50 5.68
CA ASN A 79 5.71 26.92 5.04
C ASN A 79 5.52 25.47 5.56
N ARG A 80 4.31 25.10 5.93
CA ARG A 80 4.02 23.73 6.33
C ARG A 80 3.95 22.83 5.10
N ILE A 81 4.84 21.85 5.03
CA ILE A 81 4.96 20.93 3.89
C ILE A 81 4.62 19.48 4.24
N ASP A 82 4.76 19.09 5.51
CA ASP A 82 4.57 17.73 6.00
C ASP A 82 5.21 16.67 5.08
N ARG A 83 6.49 16.89 4.75
CA ARG A 83 7.26 15.96 3.91
C ARG A 83 7.64 14.72 4.71
N ILE A 84 7.26 13.56 4.20
CA ILE A 84 7.74 12.28 4.70
C ILE A 84 9.08 11.99 4.03
N VAL A 85 10.15 11.90 4.83
CA VAL A 85 11.47 11.54 4.34
C VAL A 85 11.67 10.05 4.54
N ARG A 86 11.87 9.32 3.46
CA ARG A 86 12.11 7.88 3.44
C ARG A 86 13.51 7.57 2.91
N PRO A 87 14.08 6.41 3.21
CA PRO A 87 15.34 5.97 2.60
C PRO A 87 15.25 5.99 1.08
N HIS A 88 16.33 6.37 0.42
CA HIS A 88 16.38 6.37 -1.03
C HIS A 88 16.11 4.99 -1.66
N ASP A 89 16.63 3.92 -1.03
CA ASP A 89 16.35 2.54 -1.44
C ASP A 89 14.86 2.20 -1.39
N THR A 90 14.12 2.74 -0.41
CA THR A 90 12.66 2.55 -0.32
C THR A 90 11.94 3.14 -1.53
N GLU A 91 12.30 4.36 -1.91
CA GLU A 91 11.65 5.06 -3.04
C GLU A 91 11.96 4.38 -4.38
N ILE A 92 13.20 3.94 -4.58
CA ILE A 92 13.60 3.19 -5.79
C ILE A 92 12.85 1.86 -5.84
N MET A 93 12.90 1.08 -4.77
CA MET A 93 12.28 -0.24 -4.72
C MET A 93 10.78 -0.16 -4.90
N GLU A 94 10.11 0.82 -4.28
CA GLU A 94 8.67 1.05 -4.45
C GLU A 94 8.31 1.32 -5.92
N LYS A 95 9.08 2.17 -6.59
CA LYS A 95 8.89 2.44 -8.02
C LYS A 95 9.11 1.19 -8.87
N GLU A 96 10.15 0.42 -8.60
CA GLU A 96 10.45 -0.83 -9.32
C GLU A 96 9.35 -1.88 -9.09
N ILE A 97 8.86 -2.05 -7.86
CA ILE A 97 7.82 -3.01 -7.52
C ILE A 97 6.48 -2.63 -8.16
N PHE A 98 6.06 -1.38 -8.06
CA PHE A 98 4.81 -0.93 -8.71
C PHE A 98 4.89 -1.00 -10.24
N SER A 99 6.08 -0.94 -10.83
CA SER A 99 6.29 -1.16 -12.25
C SER A 99 6.06 -2.61 -12.70
N GLU A 100 5.90 -3.56 -11.77
CA GLU A 100 5.44 -4.92 -12.07
C GLU A 100 3.96 -4.97 -12.51
N ALA A 101 3.26 -3.84 -12.46
CA ALA A 101 1.91 -3.63 -13.00
C ALA A 101 0.87 -4.66 -12.49
N PHE A 102 0.83 -4.90 -11.18
CA PHE A 102 -0.06 -5.89 -10.54
C PHE A 102 -1.53 -5.73 -10.90
N PHE A 103 -1.97 -4.49 -11.09
CA PHE A 103 -3.39 -4.14 -11.26
C PHE A 103 -3.76 -3.82 -12.70
N ALA A 104 -2.83 -3.94 -13.64
CA ALA A 104 -3.10 -3.73 -15.06
C ALA A 104 -4.11 -4.77 -15.58
N GLU A 105 -5.00 -4.34 -16.46
CA GLU A 105 -6.03 -5.19 -17.07
C GLU A 105 -5.45 -6.49 -17.65
N LYS A 106 -4.28 -6.37 -18.29
CA LYS A 106 -3.58 -7.48 -18.94
C LYS A 106 -2.88 -8.44 -17.98
N THR A 107 -2.76 -8.10 -16.68
CA THR A 107 -2.05 -8.95 -15.71
C THR A 107 -2.96 -10.06 -15.21
N PRO A 108 -2.69 -11.34 -15.54
CA PRO A 108 -3.53 -12.44 -15.07
C PRO A 108 -3.50 -12.57 -13.55
N PRO A 109 -4.60 -13.01 -12.91
CA PRO A 109 -4.68 -13.15 -11.45
C PRO A 109 -3.57 -14.01 -10.84
N TRP A 110 -3.21 -15.12 -11.48
CA TRP A 110 -2.12 -15.99 -11.01
C TRP A 110 -0.74 -15.33 -11.10
N VAL A 111 -0.50 -14.51 -12.11
CA VAL A 111 0.74 -13.72 -12.24
C VAL A 111 0.82 -12.71 -11.10
N LYS A 112 -0.27 -11.99 -10.80
CA LYS A 112 -0.36 -11.07 -9.67
C LYS A 112 -0.03 -11.79 -8.35
N LEU A 113 -0.72 -12.89 -8.06
CA LEU A 113 -0.56 -13.62 -6.81
C LEU A 113 0.84 -14.18 -6.62
N ILE A 114 1.45 -14.77 -7.66
CA ILE A 114 2.79 -15.33 -7.54
C ILE A 114 3.86 -14.24 -7.35
N LYS A 115 3.72 -13.11 -8.03
CA LYS A 115 4.62 -11.96 -7.83
C LYS A 115 4.53 -11.44 -6.40
N MET A 116 3.33 -11.24 -5.86
CA MET A 116 3.12 -10.83 -4.47
C MET A 116 3.74 -11.83 -3.48
N TYR A 117 3.50 -13.13 -3.66
CA TYR A 117 4.07 -14.17 -2.81
C TYR A 117 5.61 -14.12 -2.78
N ILE A 118 6.24 -13.94 -3.92
CA ILE A 118 7.70 -13.87 -4.02
C ILE A 118 8.22 -12.59 -3.33
N ILE A 119 7.62 -11.44 -3.62
CA ILE A 119 8.03 -10.14 -3.08
C ILE A 119 7.87 -10.09 -1.55
N TYR A 120 6.76 -10.61 -1.03
CA TYR A 120 6.46 -10.59 0.39
C TYR A 120 7.43 -11.42 1.24
N GLN A 121 8.22 -12.31 0.67
CA GLN A 121 9.30 -12.98 1.40
C GLN A 121 10.34 -12.01 1.97
N ASN A 122 10.43 -10.80 1.44
CA ASN A 122 11.31 -9.73 1.97
C ASN A 122 10.66 -8.87 3.07
N GLY A 123 9.44 -9.18 3.49
CA GLY A 123 8.75 -8.45 4.55
C GLY A 123 8.23 -7.08 4.11
N GLU A 124 7.85 -6.25 5.08
CA GLU A 124 7.27 -4.93 4.84
C GLU A 124 8.26 -3.95 4.18
N ALA A 125 9.55 -4.12 4.40
CA ALA A 125 10.57 -3.33 3.71
C ALA A 125 10.47 -3.42 2.18
N CYS A 126 9.88 -4.50 1.66
CA CYS A 126 9.58 -4.68 0.23
C CYS A 126 8.16 -4.22 -0.14
N ILE A 127 7.66 -3.16 0.48
CA ILE A 127 6.46 -2.39 0.10
C ILE A 127 5.16 -3.24 0.17
N GLY A 128 5.07 -4.15 1.12
CA GLY A 128 3.92 -5.06 1.23
C GLY A 128 2.59 -4.34 1.49
N CYS A 129 2.52 -3.45 2.45
CA CYS A 129 1.31 -2.69 2.78
C CYS A 129 0.84 -1.76 1.64
N PRO A 130 1.69 -0.93 1.02
CA PRO A 130 1.28 -0.13 -0.14
C PRO A 130 0.67 -0.95 -1.27
N VAL A 131 1.24 -2.10 -1.63
CA VAL A 131 0.68 -3.00 -2.66
C VAL A 131 -0.70 -3.51 -2.26
N THR A 132 -0.85 -3.99 -1.02
CA THR A 132 -2.12 -4.48 -0.48
C THR A 132 -3.20 -3.41 -0.45
N CYS A 133 -2.87 -2.21 0.02
CA CYS A 133 -3.83 -1.10 0.11
C CYS A 133 -4.25 -0.60 -1.28
N THR A 134 -3.33 -0.59 -2.24
CA THR A 134 -3.63 -0.20 -3.61
C THR A 134 -4.58 -1.20 -4.26
N GLU A 135 -4.43 -2.50 -4.00
CA GLU A 135 -5.38 -3.51 -4.51
C GLU A 135 -6.81 -3.22 -4.03
N GLY A 136 -6.99 -2.94 -2.74
CA GLY A 136 -8.31 -2.61 -2.19
C GLY A 136 -8.93 -1.36 -2.82
N LEU A 137 -8.13 -0.32 -3.06
CA LEU A 137 -8.55 0.89 -3.77
C LEU A 137 -8.97 0.58 -5.21
N VAL A 138 -8.16 -0.17 -5.94
CA VAL A 138 -8.44 -0.55 -7.34
C VAL A 138 -9.74 -1.34 -7.44
N GLU A 139 -9.94 -2.33 -6.58
CA GLU A 139 -11.15 -3.16 -6.60
C GLU A 139 -12.40 -2.37 -6.23
N LEU A 140 -12.30 -1.43 -5.30
CA LEU A 140 -13.39 -0.50 -4.99
C LEU A 140 -13.73 0.39 -6.21
N LEU A 141 -12.73 0.96 -6.86
CA LEU A 141 -12.91 1.83 -8.02
C LEU A 141 -13.36 1.06 -9.27
N ASN A 142 -12.96 -0.19 -9.46
CA ASN A 142 -13.47 -1.04 -10.54
C ASN A 142 -15.00 -1.17 -10.48
N GLN A 143 -15.58 -1.16 -9.27
CA GLN A 143 -17.04 -1.28 -9.10
C GLN A 143 -17.77 0.07 -9.15
N TYR A 144 -17.14 1.16 -8.68
CA TYR A 144 -17.83 2.40 -8.37
C TYR A 144 -17.22 3.67 -8.97
N ALA A 145 -16.17 3.58 -9.78
CA ALA A 145 -15.63 4.77 -10.45
C ALA A 145 -16.60 5.24 -11.54
N ASP A 146 -17.34 6.32 -11.27
CA ASP A 146 -18.40 6.85 -12.13
C ASP A 146 -18.17 8.32 -12.54
N THR A 147 -17.25 9.03 -11.88
CA THR A 147 -16.88 10.41 -12.21
C THR A 147 -15.55 10.46 -12.98
N PRO A 148 -15.28 11.57 -13.71
CA PRO A 148 -13.97 11.74 -14.37
C PRO A 148 -12.79 11.61 -13.41
N GLU A 149 -12.89 12.16 -12.20
CA GLU A 149 -11.85 12.13 -11.19
C GLU A 149 -11.59 10.71 -10.69
N THR A 150 -12.64 9.96 -10.34
CA THR A 150 -12.48 8.58 -9.85
C THR A 150 -12.00 7.62 -10.94
N LYS A 151 -12.39 7.82 -12.18
CA LYS A 151 -11.90 7.08 -13.36
C LYS A 151 -10.42 7.36 -13.63
N GLU A 152 -9.99 8.61 -13.49
CA GLU A 152 -8.58 8.99 -13.66
C GLU A 152 -7.71 8.39 -12.54
N ILE A 153 -8.19 8.38 -11.30
CA ILE A 153 -7.51 7.71 -10.18
C ILE A 153 -7.35 6.21 -10.46
N LEU A 154 -8.40 5.54 -10.92
CA LEU A 154 -8.35 4.14 -11.30
C LEU A 154 -7.33 3.90 -12.42
N ARG A 155 -7.35 4.73 -13.46
CA ARG A 155 -6.39 4.66 -14.57
C ARG A 155 -4.96 4.83 -14.08
N HIS A 156 -4.70 5.79 -13.19
CA HIS A 156 -3.39 6.01 -12.60
C HIS A 156 -2.87 4.79 -11.83
N CYS A 157 -3.74 4.10 -11.10
CA CYS A 157 -3.38 2.87 -10.38
C CYS A 157 -3.11 1.68 -11.31
N LYS A 158 -3.86 1.55 -12.42
CA LYS A 158 -3.82 0.39 -13.31
C LYS A 158 -2.79 0.52 -14.44
N GLU A 159 -2.67 1.70 -15.01
CA GLU A 159 -1.88 1.96 -16.22
C GLU A 159 -0.68 2.86 -15.96
N GLY A 160 -0.73 3.64 -14.89
CA GLY A 160 0.26 4.66 -14.59
C GLY A 160 0.03 5.97 -15.37
N ILE A 161 0.69 7.03 -14.91
CA ILE A 161 0.79 8.32 -15.59
C ILE A 161 2.27 8.67 -15.69
N ASP A 162 2.73 9.01 -16.88
CA ASP A 162 4.15 9.36 -17.15
C ASP A 162 5.14 8.31 -16.61
N GLY A 163 4.77 7.03 -16.71
CA GLY A 163 5.56 5.88 -16.25
C GLY A 163 5.52 5.64 -14.74
N GLY A 164 4.72 6.40 -13.99
CA GLY A 164 4.51 6.24 -12.56
C GLY A 164 3.14 5.64 -12.24
N PHE A 165 3.11 4.55 -11.47
CA PHE A 165 1.88 3.96 -10.95
C PHE A 165 1.50 4.64 -9.62
N ALA A 166 0.21 4.90 -9.44
CA ALA A 166 -0.29 5.45 -8.18
C ALA A 166 -0.27 4.42 -7.06
N ILE A 167 -0.04 4.92 -5.85
CA ILE A 167 -0.05 4.17 -4.61
C ILE A 167 -1.32 4.51 -3.84
N GLY A 168 -2.02 3.48 -3.37
CA GLY A 168 -3.22 3.59 -2.57
C GLY A 168 -2.98 3.35 -1.09
N ALA A 169 -3.85 3.93 -0.26
CA ALA A 169 -3.90 3.75 1.18
C ALA A 169 -5.34 3.59 1.67
N GLN A 170 -5.51 3.23 2.96
CA GLN A 170 -6.80 3.03 3.61
C GLN A 170 -6.75 3.66 5.01
N TYR A 171 -7.57 4.67 5.26
CA TYR A 171 -7.63 5.37 6.55
C TYR A 171 -9.00 5.19 7.18
N LEU A 172 -9.11 4.21 8.06
CA LEU A 172 -10.37 3.81 8.70
C LEU A 172 -10.36 4.09 10.20
N SER A 173 -9.27 3.73 10.89
CA SER A 173 -9.16 3.82 12.34
C SER A 173 -9.18 5.26 12.85
N GLU A 174 -9.97 5.49 13.88
CA GLU A 174 -9.99 6.72 14.67
C GLU A 174 -9.53 6.42 16.10
N ILE A 175 -9.44 7.43 16.97
CA ILE A 175 -8.85 7.29 18.29
C ILE A 175 -9.61 6.30 19.19
N GLN A 176 -10.93 6.15 19.00
CA GLN A 176 -11.77 5.22 19.74
C GLN A 176 -11.54 3.75 19.33
N GLY A 177 -10.93 3.49 18.19
CA GLY A 177 -10.61 2.14 17.71
C GLY A 177 -10.71 1.96 16.20
N GLY A 178 -10.27 0.79 15.73
CA GLY A 178 -10.24 0.42 14.32
C GLY A 178 -11.28 -0.65 13.92
N SER A 179 -11.74 -1.46 14.88
CA SER A 179 -12.65 -2.56 14.61
C SER A 179 -14.11 -2.12 14.47
N ASP A 180 -14.50 -1.06 15.16
CA ASP A 180 -15.86 -0.51 15.11
C ASP A 180 -15.94 0.68 14.14
N VAL A 181 -15.83 0.40 12.85
CA VAL A 181 -15.94 1.41 11.79
C VAL A 181 -17.28 2.17 11.82
N PRO A 182 -18.44 1.56 12.14
CA PRO A 182 -19.69 2.32 12.27
C PRO A 182 -19.65 3.47 13.27
N SER A 183 -18.78 3.39 14.29
CA SER A 183 -18.58 4.45 15.29
C SER A 183 -17.65 5.58 14.85
N ASN A 184 -17.16 5.57 13.60
CA ASN A 184 -16.35 6.66 13.06
C ASN A 184 -17.12 7.99 13.14
N ILE A 185 -16.39 9.06 13.49
CA ILE A 185 -16.92 10.40 13.66
C ILE A 185 -16.34 11.44 12.70
N LEU A 186 -15.39 11.06 11.86
CA LEU A 186 -14.88 11.95 10.82
C LEU A 186 -16.05 12.44 9.96
N GLU A 187 -16.18 13.76 9.78
CA GLU A 187 -17.31 14.36 9.08
C GLU A 187 -17.01 14.59 7.59
N ALA A 188 -18.04 14.36 6.76
CA ALA A 188 -18.04 14.76 5.36
C ALA A 188 -19.10 15.84 5.14
N VAL A 189 -18.67 17.01 4.66
CA VAL A 189 -19.53 18.16 4.38
C VAL A 189 -19.57 18.40 2.88
N LYS A 190 -20.78 18.54 2.32
CA LYS A 190 -20.94 18.92 0.91
C LYS A 190 -21.11 20.43 0.81
N ASP A 191 -20.12 21.09 0.24
CA ASP A 191 -20.09 22.53 0.04
C ASP A 191 -19.97 22.84 -1.45
N ASN A 192 -20.97 23.55 -2.01
CA ASN A 192 -21.04 23.88 -3.44
C ASN A 192 -20.83 22.69 -4.40
N GLY A 193 -21.39 21.53 -4.03
CA GLY A 193 -21.26 20.30 -4.83
C GLY A 193 -19.97 19.50 -4.60
N VAL A 194 -19.02 20.02 -3.83
CA VAL A 194 -17.75 19.37 -3.49
C VAL A 194 -17.80 18.81 -2.08
N TRP A 195 -17.40 17.56 -1.90
CA TRP A 195 -17.26 16.96 -0.58
C TRP A 195 -15.92 17.32 0.03
N LYS A 196 -15.96 17.69 1.31
CA LYS A 196 -14.80 18.04 2.12
C LYS A 196 -14.83 17.28 3.44
N LEU A 197 -13.68 16.76 3.88
CA LEU A 197 -13.55 16.01 5.12
C LEU A 197 -12.98 16.87 6.24
N TYR A 198 -13.49 16.62 7.47
CA TYR A 198 -13.08 17.30 8.70
C TYR A 198 -12.97 16.31 9.85
N GLY A 199 -11.91 16.40 10.65
CA GLY A 199 -11.66 15.54 11.80
C GLY A 199 -10.33 14.79 11.71
N THR A 200 -10.15 13.75 12.51
CA THR A 200 -8.87 13.05 12.64
C THR A 200 -8.96 11.58 12.30
N LYS A 201 -7.90 11.04 11.71
CA LYS A 201 -7.65 9.61 11.59
C LYS A 201 -6.39 9.24 12.38
N PHE A 202 -6.43 8.11 13.08
CA PHE A 202 -5.46 7.80 14.10
C PHE A 202 -4.38 6.81 13.68
N PHE A 203 -4.64 5.95 12.70
CA PHE A 203 -3.70 4.92 12.25
C PHE A 203 -3.74 4.81 10.72
N CYS A 204 -2.98 5.68 10.06
CA CYS A 204 -2.97 5.83 8.61
C CYS A 204 -1.67 5.27 8.03
N SER A 205 -1.70 4.00 7.61
CA SER A 205 -0.54 3.35 7.00
C SER A 205 -0.40 3.73 5.53
N ALA A 206 0.82 3.63 5.01
CA ALA A 206 1.18 4.13 3.68
C ALA A 206 0.81 5.61 3.48
N THR A 207 1.12 6.44 4.47
CA THR A 207 0.73 7.87 4.52
C THR A 207 1.32 8.67 3.36
N HIS A 208 2.36 8.17 2.72
CA HIS A 208 2.97 8.75 1.52
C HIS A 208 2.20 8.48 0.22
N ALA A 209 1.12 7.68 0.27
CA ALA A 209 0.34 7.30 -0.91
C ALA A 209 -0.24 8.50 -1.67
N ASP A 210 -0.52 8.30 -2.95
CA ASP A 210 -1.13 9.31 -3.80
C ASP A 210 -2.63 9.48 -3.52
N TYR A 211 -3.31 8.38 -3.17
CA TYR A 211 -4.76 8.33 -2.91
C TYR A 211 -5.06 7.46 -1.70
N ALA A 212 -6.08 7.83 -0.93
CA ALA A 212 -6.53 7.03 0.19
C ALA A 212 -8.04 6.78 0.16
N VAL A 213 -8.46 5.56 0.49
CA VAL A 213 -9.85 5.26 0.85
C VAL A 213 -10.06 5.72 2.29
N VAL A 214 -11.04 6.60 2.51
CA VAL A 214 -11.32 7.18 3.83
C VAL A 214 -12.78 6.98 4.18
N THR A 215 -13.06 6.49 5.37
CA THR A 215 -14.42 6.44 5.93
C THR A 215 -14.77 7.77 6.57
N ALA A 216 -15.96 8.29 6.28
CA ALA A 216 -16.48 9.51 6.89
C ALA A 216 -18.01 9.49 6.95
N LYS A 217 -18.59 10.21 7.91
CA LYS A 217 -20.04 10.39 8.01
C LYS A 217 -20.47 11.69 7.31
N PRO A 218 -21.33 11.63 6.30
CA PRO A 218 -21.98 12.83 5.79
C PRO A 218 -22.75 13.53 6.91
N VAL A 219 -22.62 14.84 7.01
CA VAL A 219 -23.34 15.64 8.03
C VAL A 219 -24.84 15.39 7.91
N GLY A 220 -25.49 15.11 9.02
CA GLY A 220 -26.90 14.75 9.07
C GLY A 220 -27.21 13.28 8.78
N SER A 221 -26.20 12.43 8.58
CA SER A 221 -26.35 11.00 8.41
C SER A 221 -25.73 10.22 9.57
N GLU A 222 -26.39 9.14 9.99
CA GLU A 222 -25.82 8.16 10.92
C GLU A 222 -25.00 7.08 10.19
N LYS A 223 -24.98 7.10 8.88
CA LYS A 223 -24.28 6.09 8.05
C LYS A 223 -22.89 6.58 7.65
N VAL A 224 -21.96 5.66 7.69
CA VAL A 224 -20.59 5.88 7.17
C VAL A 224 -20.60 5.70 5.65
N ALA A 225 -20.00 6.66 4.96
CA ALA A 225 -19.73 6.60 3.52
C ALA A 225 -18.24 6.36 3.24
N LEU A 226 -17.91 5.96 2.01
CA LEU A 226 -16.55 5.87 1.51
C LEU A 226 -16.23 7.02 0.58
N PHE A 227 -15.03 7.53 0.75
CA PHE A 227 -14.46 8.57 -0.10
C PHE A 227 -13.06 8.16 -0.55
N VAL A 228 -12.67 8.59 -1.75
CA VAL A 228 -11.27 8.59 -2.16
C VAL A 228 -10.75 10.01 -2.03
N VAL A 229 -9.64 10.15 -1.32
CA VAL A 229 -8.99 11.44 -1.04
C VAL A 229 -7.62 11.45 -1.72
N PRO A 230 -7.40 12.32 -2.72
CA PRO A 230 -6.06 12.52 -3.26
C PRO A 230 -5.19 13.25 -2.23
N SER A 231 -3.92 12.85 -2.14
CA SER A 231 -2.95 13.54 -1.28
C SER A 231 -2.63 14.95 -1.77
N TRP A 232 -2.73 15.13 -3.07
CA TRP A 232 -2.44 16.37 -3.77
C TRP A 232 -3.55 16.70 -4.77
N LEU A 233 -4.00 17.93 -4.79
CA LEU A 233 -4.80 18.44 -5.90
C LEU A 233 -3.89 18.75 -7.10
N PRO A 234 -4.42 18.79 -8.34
CA PRO A 234 -3.63 19.05 -9.53
C PRO A 234 -2.74 20.30 -9.39
N GLY A 235 -1.45 20.16 -9.70
CA GLY A 235 -0.45 21.25 -9.63
C GLY A 235 0.07 21.59 -8.24
N ASN A 236 -0.29 20.83 -7.20
CA ASN A 236 0.12 21.09 -5.82
C ASN A 236 1.20 20.14 -5.28
N LYS A 237 1.46 19.02 -5.96
CA LYS A 237 2.44 18.04 -5.51
C LYS A 237 3.86 18.62 -5.45
N GLU A 238 4.28 19.29 -6.49
CA GLU A 238 5.61 19.91 -6.60
C GLU A 238 5.79 21.09 -5.63
N LYS A 239 4.68 21.68 -5.20
CA LYS A 239 4.66 22.77 -4.21
C LYS A 239 4.54 22.25 -2.78
N GLU A 240 4.38 20.95 -2.61
CA GLU A 240 4.15 20.28 -1.33
C GLU A 240 2.93 20.85 -0.56
N ILE A 241 1.88 21.22 -1.29
CA ILE A 241 0.62 21.70 -0.72
C ILE A 241 -0.35 20.52 -0.65
N ARG A 242 -0.55 19.98 0.55
CA ARG A 242 -1.46 18.85 0.76
C ARG A 242 -2.92 19.25 0.61
N ASN A 243 -3.72 18.30 0.21
CA ASN A 243 -5.16 18.48 -0.02
C ASN A 243 -5.93 18.60 1.30
N GLY A 244 -5.87 19.76 1.94
CA GLY A 244 -6.69 20.10 3.10
C GLY A 244 -6.51 19.17 4.30
N TYR A 245 -5.34 18.59 4.49
CA TYR A 245 -5.01 17.83 5.70
C TYR A 245 -3.54 18.00 6.08
N THR A 246 -3.26 17.75 7.35
CA THR A 246 -1.92 17.73 7.91
C THR A 246 -1.56 16.33 8.38
N ILE A 247 -0.27 16.02 8.31
CA ILE A 247 0.29 14.83 8.96
C ILE A 247 0.84 15.28 10.30
N ASP A 248 0.20 14.82 11.40
CA ASP A 248 0.52 15.34 12.72
C ASP A 248 1.79 14.70 13.28
N ARG A 249 1.94 13.39 13.11
CA ARG A 249 3.17 12.65 13.44
C ARG A 249 3.19 11.28 12.78
N ILE A 250 4.38 10.73 12.54
CA ILE A 250 4.59 9.31 12.26
C ILE A 250 4.64 8.56 13.60
N LYS A 251 3.91 7.44 13.66
CA LYS A 251 3.87 6.60 14.85
C LYS A 251 5.19 5.85 15.05
N TRP A 252 5.62 5.78 16.30
CA TRP A 252 6.66 4.86 16.73
C TRP A 252 6.04 3.50 16.97
N LYS A 253 6.40 2.50 16.12
CA LYS A 253 5.83 1.16 16.18
C LYS A 253 6.88 0.14 16.60
N MET A 254 6.45 -0.93 17.25
CA MET A 254 7.31 -2.04 17.64
C MET A 254 7.78 -2.87 16.40
N GLY A 255 6.94 -2.97 15.38
CA GLY A 255 7.24 -3.64 14.11
C GLY A 255 6.87 -2.79 12.91
N THR A 256 7.27 -3.21 11.71
CA THR A 256 7.05 -2.50 10.44
C THR A 256 7.49 -1.03 10.48
N SER A 257 8.66 -0.77 11.04
CA SER A 257 9.21 0.58 11.27
C SER A 257 9.48 1.33 9.97
N GLU A 258 9.75 0.61 8.91
CA GLU A 258 9.95 1.08 7.55
C GLU A 258 8.68 1.60 6.87
N LEU A 259 7.51 1.13 7.32
CA LEU A 259 6.21 1.61 6.84
C LEU A 259 5.81 2.89 7.55
N THR A 260 5.52 3.94 6.79
CA THR A 260 4.98 5.18 7.33
C THR A 260 3.53 4.98 7.79
N THR A 261 3.29 5.12 9.09
CA THR A 261 1.96 5.09 9.68
C THR A 261 1.80 6.34 10.54
N ALA A 262 0.79 7.15 10.26
CA ALA A 262 0.66 8.47 10.86
C ALA A 262 -0.72 8.74 11.44
N GLU A 263 -0.79 9.82 12.19
CA GLU A 263 -2.02 10.49 12.60
C GLU A 263 -2.25 11.67 11.66
N LEU A 264 -3.48 11.83 11.18
CA LEU A 264 -3.84 12.88 10.22
C LEU A 264 -4.98 13.74 10.78
N THR A 265 -4.89 15.05 10.53
CA THR A 265 -6.00 15.98 10.76
C THR A 265 -6.49 16.54 9.43
N PHE A 266 -7.73 16.23 9.10
CA PHE A 266 -8.43 16.75 7.93
C PHE A 266 -9.11 18.08 8.27
N ASN A 267 -8.91 19.08 7.42
CA ASN A 267 -9.52 20.39 7.53
C ASN A 267 -9.90 20.92 6.14
N GLY A 268 -10.96 20.34 5.60
CA GLY A 268 -11.46 20.68 4.28
C GLY A 268 -10.82 19.92 3.12
N ALA A 269 -10.34 18.70 3.38
CA ALA A 269 -9.79 17.84 2.32
C ALA A 269 -10.85 17.50 1.28
N VAL A 270 -10.58 17.82 0.03
CA VAL A 270 -11.46 17.46 -1.09
C VAL A 270 -11.50 15.95 -1.21
N ALA A 271 -12.71 15.40 -1.29
CA ALA A 271 -12.96 13.97 -1.32
C ALA A 271 -13.98 13.60 -2.39
N TYR A 272 -13.80 12.45 -3.01
CA TYR A 272 -14.69 11.93 -4.02
C TYR A 272 -15.47 10.74 -3.45
N PRO A 273 -16.81 10.79 -3.35
CA PRO A 273 -17.58 9.66 -2.84
C PRO A 273 -17.47 8.46 -3.80
N VAL A 274 -17.36 7.27 -3.24
CA VAL A 274 -17.26 6.02 -3.99
C VAL A 274 -18.31 5.04 -3.49
N GLY A 275 -19.26 4.71 -4.33
CA GLY A 275 -20.43 3.93 -4.00
C GLY A 275 -21.51 4.71 -3.26
N PRO A 276 -22.62 4.05 -2.88
CA PRO A 276 -23.71 4.68 -2.15
C PRO A 276 -23.28 5.20 -0.77
N LEU A 277 -23.71 6.39 -0.39
CA LEU A 277 -23.31 7.06 0.86
C LEU A 277 -23.75 6.30 2.13
N ASP A 278 -24.72 5.42 2.04
CA ASP A 278 -25.22 4.60 3.14
C ASP A 278 -24.64 3.18 3.16
N LYS A 279 -23.77 2.84 2.23
CA LYS A 279 -23.16 1.51 2.06
C LYS A 279 -21.66 1.46 2.41
N GLY A 280 -21.12 2.50 2.99
CA GLY A 280 -19.67 2.61 3.23
C GLY A 280 -19.09 1.46 4.05
N VAL A 281 -19.73 1.08 5.15
CA VAL A 281 -19.28 -0.05 5.98
C VAL A 281 -19.35 -1.36 5.20
N ALA A 282 -20.45 -1.63 4.50
CA ALA A 282 -20.59 -2.84 3.70
C ALA A 282 -19.55 -2.92 2.60
N ASN A 283 -19.27 -1.82 1.92
CA ASN A 283 -18.29 -1.77 0.83
C ASN A 283 -16.85 -1.85 1.32
N VAL A 284 -16.51 -1.19 2.43
CA VAL A 284 -15.14 -1.30 2.97
C VAL A 284 -14.86 -2.72 3.47
N VAL A 285 -15.81 -3.35 4.14
CA VAL A 285 -15.65 -4.73 4.63
C VAL A 285 -15.70 -5.75 3.48
N GLY A 286 -16.69 -5.62 2.60
CA GLY A 286 -16.96 -6.58 1.54
C GLY A 286 -16.00 -6.51 0.35
N ILE A 287 -15.40 -5.35 0.09
CA ILE A 287 -14.49 -5.15 -1.03
C ILE A 287 -13.08 -4.90 -0.51
N VAL A 288 -12.83 -3.72 0.07
CA VAL A 288 -11.49 -3.24 0.40
C VAL A 288 -10.77 -4.19 1.37
N LEU A 289 -11.39 -4.51 2.50
CA LEU A 289 -10.80 -5.39 3.52
C LEU A 289 -10.81 -6.86 3.11
N THR A 290 -11.67 -7.27 2.19
CA THR A 290 -11.65 -8.64 1.67
C THR A 290 -10.36 -8.91 0.91
N TYR A 291 -9.94 -8.01 0.05
CA TYR A 291 -8.65 -8.12 -0.64
C TYR A 291 -7.47 -7.97 0.31
N SER A 292 -7.54 -7.07 1.29
CA SER A 292 -6.51 -6.96 2.33
C SER A 292 -6.35 -8.26 3.13
N ARG A 293 -7.44 -8.93 3.49
CA ARG A 293 -7.39 -10.22 4.19
C ARG A 293 -6.78 -11.33 3.34
N LEU A 294 -7.15 -11.40 2.06
CA LEU A 294 -6.56 -12.35 1.12
C LEU A 294 -5.05 -12.14 1.02
N THR A 295 -4.64 -10.91 0.82
CA THR A 295 -3.22 -10.56 0.64
C THR A 295 -2.41 -10.76 1.92
N VAL A 296 -3.00 -10.47 3.10
CA VAL A 296 -2.36 -10.77 4.40
C VAL A 296 -2.17 -12.28 4.58
N GLY A 297 -3.13 -13.10 4.20
CA GLY A 297 -2.97 -14.57 4.21
C GLY A 297 -1.84 -15.03 3.32
N LEU A 298 -1.76 -14.48 2.11
CA LEU A 298 -0.67 -14.76 1.17
C LEU A 298 0.70 -14.32 1.70
N SER A 299 0.78 -13.13 2.30
CA SER A 299 2.02 -12.61 2.88
C SER A 299 2.48 -13.44 4.08
N ALA A 300 1.54 -13.90 4.92
CA ALA A 300 1.86 -14.80 6.04
C ALA A 300 2.49 -16.11 5.54
N ALA A 301 1.95 -16.70 4.46
CA ALA A 301 2.54 -17.87 3.84
C ALA A 301 3.95 -17.59 3.30
N ALA A 302 4.16 -16.43 2.68
CA ALA A 302 5.46 -15.99 2.18
C ALA A 302 6.50 -15.83 3.30
N TYR A 303 6.11 -15.18 4.41
CA TYR A 303 6.98 -15.02 5.59
C TYR A 303 7.35 -16.36 6.22
N MET A 304 6.36 -17.25 6.38
CA MET A 304 6.62 -18.59 6.92
C MET A 304 7.54 -19.39 6.01
N THR A 305 7.37 -19.31 4.70
CA THR A 305 8.26 -20.01 3.74
C THR A 305 9.70 -19.57 3.90
N ARG A 306 9.94 -18.27 4.01
CA ARG A 306 11.29 -17.74 4.24
C ARG A 306 11.82 -18.15 5.61
N ALA A 307 11.03 -18.00 6.67
CA ALA A 307 11.45 -18.33 8.03
C ALA A 307 11.80 -19.81 8.21
N VAL A 308 11.04 -20.71 7.56
CA VAL A 308 11.33 -22.17 7.62
C VAL A 308 12.58 -22.52 6.80
N ARG A 309 12.82 -21.83 5.70
CA ARG A 309 13.99 -22.08 4.85
C ARG A 309 15.29 -21.61 5.50
N GLU A 310 15.31 -20.43 6.15
CA GLU A 310 16.43 -19.84 6.88
C GLU A 310 16.55 -20.40 8.31
#